data_ecdae0d465903865686562af4a620ccf
#
_entry.id   ecdae0d465903865686562af4a620ccf
#
_cell.length_a   1.000
_cell.length_b   1.000
_cell.length_c   1.000
_cell.angle_alpha   90.00
_cell.angle_beta   90.00
_cell.angle_gamma   90.00
#
_symmetry.space_group_name_H-M   'P 1'
#
loop_
_entity.id
_entity.type
_entity.pdbx_description
1 polymer ?
#
loop_
_entity_poly.entity_id
_entity_poly.type
_entity_poly.pdbx_seq_one_letter_code
_entity_poly.pdbx_strand_id
1 'polypeptide(L)'
;GGSGAVWFGRIVPEKGLHLAMDACRLLGLPLTIAGRKGDHDYFQEQIAPRLDGHLIRWLGELSHGELRRLVGKHAVCVVTPRWEEPFGLVAFEAMSCGTPVAAFDRGGMGELLSSAPAVLVPPDDVVALAGAIHKALHVDRAAARAWVVENHSLTQTARRYVDLYLEVMVK
;
A
#
# COMPACT_ATOMS: atom_id res chain seq x y z
N GLY A 1 3.21 -5.09 -17.79
CA GLY A 1 3.05 -4.43 -16.53
C GLY A 1 1.66 -3.86 -16.36
N GLY A 2 1.34 -3.43 -15.17
CA GLY A 2 0.09 -2.76 -14.86
C GLY A 2 0.08 -1.29 -15.31
N SER A 3 -1.06 -0.63 -15.20
CA SER A 3 -1.22 0.81 -15.49
C SER A 3 -1.88 1.53 -14.31
N GLY A 4 -1.47 2.77 -14.05
CA GLY A 4 -2.02 3.58 -12.98
C GLY A 4 -1.66 3.10 -11.57
N ALA A 5 -2.15 3.83 -10.58
CA ALA A 5 -1.96 3.54 -9.17
C ALA A 5 -3.22 2.92 -8.56
N VAL A 6 -3.05 2.13 -7.51
CA VAL A 6 -4.12 1.62 -6.66
C VAL A 6 -3.88 2.02 -5.21
N TRP A 7 -4.95 2.36 -4.52
CA TRP A 7 -5.02 2.50 -3.07
C TRP A 7 -6.16 1.64 -2.56
N PHE A 8 -5.95 0.89 -1.48
CA PHE A 8 -7.02 0.09 -0.89
C PHE A 8 -6.94 0.03 0.64
N GLY A 9 -8.11 0.00 1.26
CA GLY A 9 -8.26 -0.03 2.70
C GLY A 9 -9.55 0.63 3.18
N ARG A 10 -9.72 0.75 4.49
CA ARG A 10 -10.80 1.55 5.06
C ARG A 10 -10.53 3.03 4.79
N ILE A 11 -11.53 3.74 4.32
CA ILE A 11 -11.44 5.19 4.08
C ILE A 11 -11.70 5.91 5.40
N VAL A 12 -10.60 6.18 6.11
CA VAL A 12 -10.56 6.85 7.42
C VAL A 12 -9.35 7.80 7.44
N PRO A 13 -9.36 8.86 8.29
CA PRO A 13 -8.28 9.86 8.35
C PRO A 13 -6.88 9.24 8.53
N GLU A 14 -6.78 8.19 9.35
CA GLU A 14 -5.51 7.53 9.68
C GLU A 14 -4.85 6.83 8.48
N LYS A 15 -5.63 6.50 7.45
CA LYS A 15 -5.10 5.88 6.22
C LYS A 15 -4.70 6.89 5.15
N GLY A 16 -5.00 8.17 5.32
CA GLY A 16 -4.46 9.28 4.54
C GLY A 16 -4.74 9.25 3.04
N LEU A 17 -5.88 8.68 2.61
CA LEU A 17 -6.22 8.53 1.18
C LEU A 17 -6.12 9.85 0.41
N HIS A 18 -6.53 10.99 1.00
CA HIS A 18 -6.46 12.30 0.33
C HIS A 18 -5.05 12.66 -0.13
N LEU A 19 -4.01 12.27 0.63
CA LEU A 19 -2.60 12.50 0.26
C LEU A 19 -2.18 11.66 -0.95
N ALA A 20 -2.65 10.41 -1.04
CA ALA A 20 -2.44 9.57 -2.22
C ALA A 20 -3.13 10.15 -3.46
N MET A 21 -4.36 10.69 -3.29
CA MET A 21 -5.11 11.35 -4.37
C MET A 21 -4.37 12.59 -4.87
N ASP A 22 -3.88 13.43 -3.94
CA ASP A 22 -3.15 14.65 -4.28
C ASP A 22 -1.81 14.33 -4.98
N ALA A 23 -1.06 13.32 -4.52
CA ALA A 23 0.18 12.87 -5.16
C ALA A 23 -0.05 12.32 -6.58
N CYS A 24 -1.08 11.50 -6.77
CA CYS A 24 -1.43 10.97 -8.09
C CYS A 24 -1.90 12.08 -9.04
N ARG A 25 -2.60 13.10 -8.52
CA ARG A 25 -3.03 14.27 -9.31
C ARG A 25 -1.85 15.11 -9.77
N LEU A 26 -0.84 15.31 -8.93
CA LEU A 26 0.41 15.99 -9.33
C LEU A 26 1.11 15.30 -10.52
N LEU A 27 1.01 13.97 -10.59
CA LEU A 27 1.61 13.17 -11.66
C LEU A 27 0.70 13.02 -12.90
N GLY A 28 -0.56 13.41 -12.84
CA GLY A 28 -1.55 13.05 -13.85
C GLY A 28 -1.74 11.51 -13.95
N LEU A 29 -1.43 10.76 -12.89
CA LEU A 29 -1.47 9.31 -12.87
C LEU A 29 -2.85 8.83 -12.41
N PRO A 30 -3.57 7.99 -13.17
CA PRO A 30 -4.85 7.44 -12.74
C PRO A 30 -4.73 6.67 -11.43
N LEU A 31 -5.63 6.98 -10.47
CA LEU A 31 -5.75 6.28 -9.19
C LEU A 31 -7.09 5.55 -9.09
N THR A 32 -7.03 4.26 -8.84
CA THR A 32 -8.21 3.46 -8.51
C THR A 32 -8.23 3.17 -7.00
N ILE A 33 -9.34 3.47 -6.37
CA ILE A 33 -9.53 3.33 -4.91
C ILE A 33 -10.51 2.19 -4.66
N ALA A 34 -10.16 1.27 -3.76
CA ALA A 34 -11.02 0.19 -3.32
C ALA A 34 -11.10 0.15 -1.79
N GLY A 35 -12.32 0.05 -1.26
CA GLY A 35 -12.56 -0.08 0.18
C GLY A 35 -13.82 0.62 0.63
N ARG A 36 -14.24 0.27 1.86
CA ARG A 36 -15.45 0.82 2.47
C ARG A 36 -15.22 2.20 3.08
N LYS A 37 -16.27 3.01 3.10
CA LYS A 37 -16.31 4.23 3.90
C LYS A 37 -16.26 3.84 5.38
N GLY A 38 -15.17 4.18 6.05
CA GLY A 38 -15.00 3.95 7.48
C GLY A 38 -15.34 5.15 8.33
N ASP A 39 -15.22 6.35 7.74
CA ASP A 39 -15.56 7.63 8.35
C ASP A 39 -16.38 8.46 7.35
N HIS A 40 -17.57 8.89 7.76
CA HIS A 40 -18.49 9.59 6.87
C HIS A 40 -18.02 11.02 6.58
N ASP A 41 -17.63 11.74 7.61
CA ASP A 41 -17.28 13.17 7.50
C ASP A 41 -15.97 13.31 6.73
N TYR A 42 -14.98 12.50 7.05
CA TYR A 42 -13.73 12.45 6.27
C TYR A 42 -13.99 12.14 4.79
N PHE A 43 -14.90 11.19 4.51
CA PHE A 43 -15.23 10.88 3.13
C PHE A 43 -15.87 12.07 2.42
N GLN A 44 -16.85 12.73 3.04
CA GLN A 44 -17.55 13.85 2.42
C GLN A 44 -16.66 15.10 2.23
N GLU A 45 -15.82 15.40 3.23
CA GLU A 45 -15.00 16.61 3.22
C GLU A 45 -13.71 16.45 2.42
N GLN A 46 -13.06 15.28 2.52
CA GLN A 46 -11.72 15.10 1.97
C GLN A 46 -11.69 14.23 0.71
N ILE A 47 -12.58 13.25 0.57
CA ILE A 47 -12.51 12.26 -0.52
C ILE A 47 -13.46 12.60 -1.66
N ALA A 48 -14.74 12.81 -1.36
CA ALA A 48 -15.77 13.03 -2.38
C ALA A 48 -15.44 14.20 -3.32
N PRO A 49 -14.95 15.38 -2.84
CA PRO A 49 -14.59 16.50 -3.71
C PRO A 49 -13.39 16.21 -4.64
N ARG A 50 -12.59 15.20 -4.32
CA ARG A 50 -11.41 14.79 -5.10
C ARG A 50 -11.70 13.70 -6.14
N LEU A 51 -12.89 13.11 -6.10
CA LEU A 51 -13.32 12.11 -7.09
C LEU A 51 -13.81 12.81 -8.36
N ASP A 52 -13.26 12.45 -9.51
CA ASP A 52 -13.66 13.00 -10.82
C ASP A 52 -14.18 11.94 -11.79
N GLY A 53 -14.09 10.67 -11.40
CA GLY A 53 -14.54 9.53 -12.21
C GLY A 53 -13.62 9.17 -13.38
N HIS A 54 -12.58 9.95 -13.64
CA HIS A 54 -11.63 9.75 -14.73
C HIS A 54 -10.23 9.45 -14.20
N LEU A 55 -9.57 10.45 -13.63
CA LEU A 55 -8.24 10.32 -13.06
C LEU A 55 -8.31 9.60 -11.72
N ILE A 56 -9.30 9.91 -10.88
CA ILE A 56 -9.46 9.34 -9.55
C ILE A 56 -10.84 8.69 -9.43
N ARG A 57 -10.85 7.37 -9.28
CA ARG A 57 -12.08 6.56 -9.23
C ARG A 57 -12.16 5.73 -7.97
N TRP A 58 -13.33 5.72 -7.35
CA TRP A 58 -13.64 4.85 -6.22
C TRP A 58 -14.62 3.75 -6.64
N LEU A 59 -14.27 2.48 -6.35
CA LEU A 59 -15.04 1.30 -6.72
C LEU A 59 -15.90 0.72 -5.58
N GLY A 60 -15.80 1.32 -4.37
CA GLY A 60 -16.46 0.74 -3.21
C GLY A 60 -15.67 -0.44 -2.62
N GLU A 61 -16.36 -1.25 -1.84
CA GLU A 61 -15.82 -2.47 -1.24
C GLU A 61 -15.82 -3.60 -2.26
N LEU A 62 -14.72 -4.34 -2.30
CA LEU A 62 -14.53 -5.48 -3.21
C LEU A 62 -14.31 -6.76 -2.41
N SER A 63 -14.70 -7.89 -2.96
CA SER A 63 -14.29 -9.18 -2.44
C SER A 63 -12.77 -9.37 -2.53
N HIS A 64 -12.18 -10.24 -1.69
CA HIS A 64 -10.74 -10.52 -1.73
C HIS A 64 -10.25 -10.95 -3.12
N GLY A 65 -11.04 -11.73 -3.85
CA GLY A 65 -10.69 -12.17 -5.20
C GLY A 65 -10.66 -11.04 -6.22
N GLU A 66 -11.61 -10.11 -6.13
CA GLU A 66 -11.68 -8.91 -6.99
C GLU A 66 -10.55 -7.94 -6.64
N LEU A 67 -10.32 -7.70 -5.35
CA LEU A 67 -9.25 -6.85 -4.87
C LEU A 67 -7.88 -7.35 -5.35
N ARG A 68 -7.60 -8.64 -5.19
CA ARG A 68 -6.35 -9.25 -5.68
C ARG A 68 -6.15 -9.04 -7.19
N ARG A 69 -7.22 -9.24 -7.99
CA ARG A 69 -7.17 -8.99 -9.44
C ARG A 69 -6.97 -7.52 -9.77
N LEU A 70 -7.62 -6.64 -9.02
CA LEU A 70 -7.47 -5.19 -9.18
C LEU A 70 -6.03 -4.78 -8.90
N VAL A 71 -5.50 -5.13 -7.74
CA VAL A 71 -4.14 -4.78 -7.30
C VAL A 71 -3.11 -5.29 -8.32
N GLY A 72 -3.20 -6.56 -8.72
CA GLY A 72 -2.27 -7.15 -9.69
C GLY A 72 -2.27 -6.50 -11.08
N LYS A 73 -3.33 -5.76 -11.45
CA LYS A 73 -3.44 -5.02 -12.72
C LYS A 73 -2.85 -3.60 -12.67
N HIS A 74 -2.54 -3.08 -11.48
CA HIS A 74 -2.00 -1.73 -11.33
C HIS A 74 -0.48 -1.73 -11.32
N ALA A 75 0.12 -0.61 -11.71
CA ALA A 75 1.57 -0.45 -11.81
C ALA A 75 2.21 -0.21 -10.44
N VAL A 76 1.50 0.46 -9.53
CA VAL A 76 1.99 0.82 -8.20
C VAL A 76 0.84 0.85 -7.18
N CYS A 77 1.10 0.41 -5.95
CA CYS A 77 0.22 0.60 -4.80
C CYS A 77 0.74 1.75 -3.95
N VAL A 78 -0.15 2.66 -3.57
CA VAL A 78 0.18 3.82 -2.73
C VAL A 78 -0.33 3.58 -1.32
N VAL A 79 0.54 3.74 -0.31
CA VAL A 79 0.24 3.48 1.10
C VAL A 79 0.60 4.70 1.93
N THR A 80 -0.40 5.34 2.54
CA THR A 80 -0.30 6.67 3.14
C THR A 80 -0.73 6.72 4.61
N PRO A 81 -0.12 5.94 5.52
CA PRO A 81 -0.53 5.95 6.92
C PRO A 81 -0.25 7.30 7.56
N ARG A 82 -1.22 7.79 8.34
CA ARG A 82 -1.12 9.00 9.18
C ARG A 82 -1.15 8.67 10.69
N TRP A 83 -0.99 7.42 11.02
CA TRP A 83 -0.85 6.88 12.37
C TRP A 83 0.37 5.97 12.42
N GLU A 84 0.83 5.61 13.60
CA GLU A 84 1.93 4.66 13.75
C GLU A 84 1.48 3.26 13.28
N GLU A 85 1.65 3.00 11.98
CA GLU A 85 1.24 1.75 11.33
C GLU A 85 2.11 0.60 11.84
N PRO A 86 1.58 -0.36 12.59
CA PRO A 86 2.42 -1.37 13.23
C PRO A 86 3.02 -2.37 12.24
N PHE A 87 2.32 -2.69 11.14
CA PHE A 87 2.78 -3.72 10.20
C PHE A 87 2.65 -3.33 8.73
N GLY A 88 1.57 -2.65 8.34
CA GLY A 88 1.36 -2.26 6.94
C GLY A 88 1.00 -3.42 6.01
N LEU A 89 0.08 -4.31 6.41
CA LEU A 89 -0.33 -5.48 5.61
C LEU A 89 -0.65 -5.15 4.14
N VAL A 90 -1.19 -3.97 3.87
CA VAL A 90 -1.50 -3.49 2.51
C VAL A 90 -0.27 -3.52 1.60
N ALA A 91 0.91 -3.17 2.10
CA ALA A 91 2.15 -3.20 1.32
C ALA A 91 2.53 -4.63 0.93
N PHE A 92 2.44 -5.57 1.88
CA PHE A 92 2.74 -6.99 1.62
C PHE A 92 1.72 -7.64 0.69
N GLU A 93 0.44 -7.32 0.86
CA GLU A 93 -0.64 -7.78 -0.03
C GLU A 93 -0.43 -7.28 -1.46
N ALA A 94 -0.05 -6.01 -1.63
CA ALA A 94 0.24 -5.44 -2.95
C ALA A 94 1.46 -6.13 -3.60
N MET A 95 2.57 -6.23 -2.90
CA MET A 95 3.77 -6.90 -3.42
C MET A 95 3.54 -8.38 -3.67
N SER A 96 2.70 -9.08 -2.88
CA SER A 96 2.29 -10.46 -3.16
C SER A 96 1.58 -10.62 -4.50
N CYS A 97 0.88 -9.57 -4.95
CA CYS A 97 0.27 -9.49 -6.29
C CYS A 97 1.28 -9.06 -7.37
N GLY A 98 2.54 -8.87 -7.04
CA GLY A 98 3.57 -8.31 -7.92
C GLY A 98 3.38 -6.82 -8.19
N THR A 99 2.74 -6.07 -7.30
CA THR A 99 2.53 -4.63 -7.46
C THR A 99 3.48 -3.88 -6.53
N PRO A 100 4.44 -3.12 -7.07
CA PRO A 100 5.38 -2.33 -6.30
C PRO A 100 4.66 -1.32 -5.40
N VAL A 101 5.35 -0.89 -4.34
CA VAL A 101 4.79 -0.01 -3.30
C VAL A 101 5.54 1.30 -3.24
N ALA A 102 4.80 2.40 -3.17
CA ALA A 102 5.26 3.72 -2.73
C ALA A 102 4.52 4.07 -1.43
N ALA A 103 5.24 4.36 -0.36
CA ALA A 103 4.62 4.52 0.94
C ALA A 103 5.26 5.62 1.79
N PHE A 104 4.51 6.15 2.75
CA PHE A 104 5.07 6.92 3.85
C PHE A 104 5.81 6.00 4.83
N ASP A 105 6.99 6.45 5.24
CA ASP A 105 7.79 5.82 6.30
C ASP A 105 7.24 6.23 7.66
N ARG A 106 6.25 5.49 8.15
CA ARG A 106 5.61 5.77 9.45
C ARG A 106 5.34 4.48 10.22
N GLY A 107 5.62 4.48 11.52
CA GLY A 107 5.51 3.30 12.37
C GLY A 107 6.49 2.21 11.97
N GLY A 108 6.03 0.98 11.88
CA GLY A 108 6.84 -0.18 11.49
C GLY A 108 7.21 -0.26 9.99
N MET A 109 6.72 0.68 9.14
CA MET A 109 6.94 0.59 7.69
C MET A 109 8.42 0.62 7.32
N GLY A 110 9.22 1.52 7.93
CA GLY A 110 10.65 1.64 7.66
C GLY A 110 11.42 0.37 8.01
N GLU A 111 11.17 -0.20 9.18
CA GLU A 111 11.80 -1.45 9.62
C GLU A 111 11.41 -2.62 8.72
N LEU A 112 10.12 -2.81 8.52
CA LEU A 112 9.57 -3.97 7.82
C LEU A 112 9.87 -3.99 6.32
N LEU A 113 9.99 -2.82 5.69
CA LEU A 113 10.24 -2.68 4.25
C LEU A 113 11.66 -2.22 3.92
N SER A 114 12.58 -2.17 4.89
CA SER A 114 13.95 -1.66 4.72
C SER A 114 14.74 -2.35 3.61
N SER A 115 14.50 -3.64 3.37
CA SER A 115 15.13 -4.43 2.31
C SER A 115 14.16 -4.79 1.17
N ALA A 116 12.92 -4.31 1.25
CA ALA A 116 11.92 -4.57 0.23
C ALA A 116 12.17 -3.73 -1.02
N PRO A 117 11.78 -4.20 -2.22
CA PRO A 117 11.74 -3.39 -3.42
C PRO A 117 10.51 -2.46 -3.38
N ALA A 118 10.48 -1.58 -2.39
CA ALA A 118 9.48 -0.55 -2.14
C ALA A 118 10.16 0.82 -2.05
N VAL A 119 9.44 1.90 -2.24
CA VAL A 119 9.98 3.26 -2.14
C VAL A 119 9.30 3.97 -0.98
N LEU A 120 10.06 4.24 0.08
CA LEU A 120 9.60 4.94 1.28
C LEU A 120 10.02 6.41 1.25
N VAL A 121 9.15 7.27 1.77
CA VAL A 121 9.39 8.72 1.87
C VAL A 121 8.84 9.26 3.20
N PRO A 122 9.31 10.45 3.63
CA PRO A 122 8.82 11.07 4.87
C PRO A 122 7.29 11.18 4.88
N PRO A 123 6.65 11.00 6.06
CA PRO A 123 5.22 11.12 6.22
C PRO A 123 4.70 12.50 5.83
N ASP A 124 3.46 12.54 5.32
CA ASP A 124 2.69 13.73 4.99
C ASP A 124 3.33 14.64 3.89
N ASP A 125 4.43 14.21 3.26
CA ASP A 125 5.05 14.91 2.13
C ASP A 125 4.50 14.39 0.79
N VAL A 126 3.53 15.11 0.25
CA VAL A 126 2.85 14.77 -1.02
C VAL A 126 3.79 14.86 -2.23
N VAL A 127 4.74 15.79 -2.22
CA VAL A 127 5.70 15.94 -3.31
C VAL A 127 6.71 14.80 -3.31
N ALA A 128 7.24 14.46 -2.14
CA ALA A 128 8.10 13.29 -1.99
C ALA A 128 7.36 12.01 -2.38
N LEU A 129 6.08 11.87 -2.00
CA LEU A 129 5.25 10.72 -2.37
C LEU A 129 5.05 10.62 -3.89
N ALA A 130 4.81 11.73 -4.58
CA ALA A 130 4.75 11.73 -6.03
C ALA A 130 6.07 11.24 -6.66
N GLY A 131 7.21 11.70 -6.14
CA GLY A 131 8.52 11.19 -6.54
C GLY A 131 8.71 9.69 -6.26
N ALA A 132 8.22 9.21 -5.11
CA ALA A 132 8.25 7.79 -4.75
C ALA A 132 7.38 6.95 -5.70
N ILE A 133 6.18 7.40 -6.02
CA ILE A 133 5.29 6.75 -6.99
C ILE A 133 6.01 6.63 -8.34
N HIS A 134 6.59 7.72 -8.83
CA HIS A 134 7.33 7.70 -10.11
C HIS A 134 8.47 6.67 -10.10
N LYS A 135 9.26 6.60 -9.04
CA LYS A 135 10.32 5.59 -8.88
C LYS A 135 9.75 4.16 -8.81
N ALA A 136 8.66 3.95 -8.06
CA ALA A 136 8.05 2.64 -7.89
C ALA A 136 7.49 2.07 -9.20
N LEU A 137 7.11 2.90 -10.18
CA LEU A 137 6.69 2.46 -11.51
C LEU A 137 7.78 1.67 -12.27
N HIS A 138 9.06 1.85 -11.87
CA HIS A 138 10.22 1.18 -12.49
C HIS A 138 10.74 0.00 -11.66
N VAL A 139 10.15 -0.30 -10.52
CA VAL A 139 10.51 -1.46 -9.70
C VAL A 139 10.07 -2.76 -10.38
N ASP A 140 10.94 -3.76 -10.37
CA ASP A 140 10.62 -5.07 -10.92
C ASP A 140 9.53 -5.76 -10.10
N ARG A 141 8.43 -6.06 -10.75
CA ARG A 141 7.25 -6.70 -10.19
C ARG A 141 7.52 -8.12 -9.70
N ALA A 142 8.38 -8.85 -10.43
CA ALA A 142 8.76 -10.21 -10.05
C ALA A 142 9.62 -10.18 -8.78
N ALA A 143 10.55 -9.22 -8.68
CA ALA A 143 11.35 -9.02 -7.48
C ALA A 143 10.49 -8.63 -6.27
N ALA A 144 9.49 -7.76 -6.45
CA ALA A 144 8.56 -7.37 -5.37
C ALA A 144 7.81 -8.59 -4.83
N ARG A 145 7.29 -9.45 -5.70
CA ARG A 145 6.61 -10.69 -5.30
C ARG A 145 7.57 -11.71 -4.66
N ALA A 146 8.74 -11.92 -5.26
CA ALA A 146 9.72 -12.88 -4.76
C ALA A 146 10.14 -12.52 -3.33
N TRP A 147 10.42 -11.23 -3.08
CA TRP A 147 10.80 -10.76 -1.75
C TRP A 147 9.76 -11.09 -0.68
N VAL A 148 8.45 -10.87 -0.95
CA VAL A 148 7.38 -11.20 0.01
C VAL A 148 7.29 -12.71 0.23
N VAL A 149 7.37 -13.51 -0.84
CA VAL A 149 7.29 -14.98 -0.73
C VAL A 149 8.45 -15.53 0.10
N GLU A 150 9.64 -15.02 -0.09
CA GLU A 150 10.85 -15.45 0.62
C GLU A 150 10.87 -15.01 2.09
N ASN A 151 10.38 -13.80 2.38
CA ASN A 151 10.52 -13.20 3.71
C ASN A 151 9.25 -13.24 4.57
N HIS A 152 8.05 -13.22 3.96
CA HIS A 152 6.78 -13.04 4.67
C HIS A 152 5.69 -14.04 4.25
N SER A 153 6.04 -15.16 3.60
CA SER A 153 5.06 -16.22 3.35
C SER A 153 4.60 -16.86 4.67
N LEU A 154 3.40 -17.44 4.66
CA LEU A 154 2.86 -18.17 5.81
C LEU A 154 3.84 -19.21 6.34
N THR A 155 4.53 -19.93 5.45
CA THR A 155 5.54 -20.92 5.81
C THR A 155 6.73 -20.30 6.54
N GLN A 156 7.24 -19.18 6.08
CA GLN A 156 8.35 -18.47 6.73
C GLN A 156 7.92 -17.89 8.08
N THR A 157 6.74 -17.30 8.14
CA THR A 157 6.18 -16.79 9.39
C THR A 157 6.03 -17.92 10.42
N ALA A 158 5.46 -19.05 10.02
CA ALA A 158 5.32 -20.22 10.91
C ALA A 158 6.67 -20.74 11.42
N ARG A 159 7.68 -20.82 10.55
CA ARG A 159 9.04 -21.23 10.96
C ARG A 159 9.61 -20.31 12.02
N ARG A 160 9.54 -18.96 11.81
CA ARG A 160 10.04 -17.99 12.78
C ARG A 160 9.34 -18.12 14.14
N TYR A 161 8.04 -18.39 14.17
CA TYR A 161 7.32 -18.65 15.42
C TYR A 161 7.80 -19.94 16.10
N VAL A 162 8.02 -21.02 15.34
CA VAL A 162 8.55 -22.27 15.91
C VAL A 162 9.94 -22.04 16.49
N ASP A 163 10.83 -21.36 15.76
CA ASP A 163 12.19 -21.06 16.24
C ASP A 163 12.15 -20.24 17.53
N LEU A 164 11.30 -19.20 17.58
CA LEU A 164 11.11 -18.39 18.77
C LEU A 164 10.60 -19.21 19.97
N TYR A 165 9.62 -20.10 19.76
CA TYR A 165 9.12 -20.98 20.82
C TYR A 165 10.22 -21.92 21.35
N LEU A 166 11.02 -22.49 20.48
CA LEU A 166 12.15 -23.35 20.89
C LEU A 166 13.19 -22.59 21.70
N GLU A 167 13.53 -21.34 21.31
CA GLU A 167 14.44 -20.49 22.07
C GLU A 167 13.92 -20.17 23.48
N VAL A 168 12.62 -19.95 23.63
CA VAL A 168 12.00 -19.62 24.93
C VAL A 168 11.89 -20.87 25.82
N MET A 169 11.66 -22.03 25.21
CA MET A 169 11.53 -23.30 25.98
C MET A 169 12.87 -23.87 26.51
N VAL A 170 14.00 -23.44 25.95
CA VAL A 170 15.35 -23.89 26.38
C VAL A 170 15.92 -23.02 27.49
N LYS A 171 15.30 -21.88 27.82
CA LYS A 171 15.64 -21.00 28.94
C LYS A 171 14.84 -21.36 30.20
#